data_704f1efc7ce91fbf2c18bfb29f781e91
#
_entry.id   704f1efc7ce91fbf2c18bfb29f781e91
#
_cell.length_a   1.000
_cell.length_b   1.000
_cell.length_c   1.000
_cell.angle_alpha   90.00
_cell.angle_beta   90.00
_cell.angle_gamma   90.00
#
_symmetry.space_group_name_H-M   'P 1'
#
loop_
_entity.id
_entity.type
_entity.pdbx_description
1 polymer ?
#
loop_
_entity_poly.entity_id
_entity_poly.type
_entity_poly.pdbx_seq_one_letter_code
_entity_poly.pdbx_strand_id
1 'polypeptide(L)'
;GKTLNFVIHNVMFKKELMELPWLKPVYDDPEFLIRMIWRRYGGWWEGEYDRLFPAKRSDEASLWIDLVGSLDKVISKAIELSNEEDHRLAAHLIETAFYSDPGNSKVHEARDKIYANFSKEQSSSMGRNILNHASLASKEGLRDLAEQKD
;
A
#
# COMPACT_ATOMS: atom_id res chain seq x y z
N GLY A 1 9.47 -1.61 -23.64
CA GLY A 1 9.87 -1.38 -22.25
C GLY A 1 9.03 -2.20 -21.29
N LYS A 2 9.40 -2.17 -20.02
CA LYS A 2 8.63 -2.81 -18.93
C LYS A 2 7.99 -1.70 -18.10
N THR A 3 6.88 -1.99 -17.39
CA THR A 3 6.28 -1.05 -16.44
C THR A 3 7.07 -1.03 -15.12
N LEU A 4 6.90 0.03 -14.32
CA LEU A 4 7.51 0.08 -12.98
C LEU A 4 7.03 -1.08 -12.12
N ASN A 5 5.74 -1.42 -12.18
CA ASN A 5 5.17 -2.56 -11.45
C ASN A 5 5.87 -3.87 -11.83
N PHE A 6 6.08 -4.12 -13.14
CA PHE A 6 6.86 -5.28 -13.57
C PHE A 6 8.27 -5.27 -12.98
N VAL A 7 8.96 -4.13 -12.97
CA VAL A 7 10.33 -4.04 -12.46
C VAL A 7 10.39 -4.33 -10.97
N ILE A 8 9.48 -3.75 -10.18
CA ILE A 8 9.40 -3.97 -8.72
C ILE A 8 9.25 -5.45 -8.39
N HIS A 9 8.40 -6.18 -9.12
CA HIS A 9 8.13 -7.59 -8.81
C HIS A 9 9.12 -8.58 -9.45
N ASN A 10 9.99 -8.14 -10.36
CA ASN A 10 10.91 -9.04 -11.09
C ASN A 10 12.39 -8.72 -10.90
N VAL A 11 12.74 -7.58 -10.31
CA VAL A 11 14.13 -7.29 -9.95
C VAL A 11 14.43 -7.91 -8.60
N MET A 12 15.20 -8.97 -8.62
CA MET A 12 15.60 -9.69 -7.41
C MET A 12 16.99 -9.23 -6.95
N PHE A 13 17.08 -8.79 -5.73
CA PHE A 13 18.38 -8.59 -5.08
C PHE A 13 18.92 -9.94 -4.61
N LYS A 14 20.21 -10.16 -4.82
CA LYS A 14 20.85 -11.41 -4.39
C LYS A 14 20.75 -11.53 -2.87
N LYS A 15 20.20 -12.65 -2.40
CA LYS A 15 19.97 -12.90 -0.97
C LYS A 15 21.25 -12.77 -0.17
N GLU A 16 22.37 -13.28 -0.69
CA GLU A 16 23.68 -13.25 -0.05
C GLU A 16 24.17 -11.80 0.18
N LEU A 17 23.82 -10.87 -0.72
CA LEU A 17 24.14 -9.45 -0.55
C LEU A 17 23.25 -8.80 0.52
N MET A 18 21.97 -9.17 0.58
CA MET A 18 21.03 -8.61 1.55
C MET A 18 21.30 -9.10 2.99
N GLU A 19 22.05 -10.18 3.15
CA GLU A 19 22.47 -10.70 4.46
C GLU A 19 23.73 -10.01 5.01
N LEU A 20 24.48 -9.29 4.16
CA LEU A 20 25.66 -8.54 4.60
C LEU A 20 25.23 -7.38 5.53
N PRO A 21 25.87 -7.20 6.70
CA PRO A 21 25.43 -6.21 7.69
C PRO A 21 25.32 -4.78 7.14
N TRP A 22 26.21 -4.40 6.21
CA TRP A 22 26.26 -3.06 5.61
C TRP A 22 25.33 -2.88 4.38
N LEU A 23 24.73 -3.96 3.84
CA LEU A 23 23.74 -3.92 2.76
C LEU A 23 22.33 -4.27 3.23
N LYS A 24 22.17 -4.59 4.52
CA LYS A 24 20.88 -4.93 5.11
C LYS A 24 19.94 -3.71 5.01
N PRO A 25 18.71 -3.86 4.50
CA PRO A 25 17.76 -2.76 4.36
C PRO A 25 17.17 -2.35 5.71
N VAL A 26 17.95 -1.62 6.52
CA VAL A 26 17.55 -1.18 7.86
C VAL A 26 16.77 0.12 7.83
N TYR A 27 17.20 1.08 6.99
CA TYR A 27 16.55 2.38 6.85
C TYR A 27 15.61 2.43 5.67
N ASP A 28 16.13 2.19 4.47
CA ASP A 28 15.42 2.25 3.20
C ASP A 28 15.04 0.84 2.74
N ASP A 29 14.12 0.75 1.78
CA ASP A 29 13.69 -0.51 1.18
C ASP A 29 14.21 -0.61 -0.25
N PRO A 30 14.63 -1.79 -0.72
CA PRO A 30 15.05 -2.00 -2.10
C PRO A 30 14.02 -1.54 -3.14
N GLU A 31 12.72 -1.70 -2.86
CA GLU A 31 11.67 -1.23 -3.78
C GLU A 31 11.62 0.29 -3.87
N PHE A 32 11.93 1.01 -2.78
CA PHE A 32 12.00 2.46 -2.81
C PHE A 32 13.17 2.95 -3.66
N LEU A 33 14.32 2.25 -3.60
CA LEU A 33 15.47 2.50 -4.49
C LEU A 33 15.10 2.27 -5.95
N ILE A 34 14.39 1.19 -6.27
CA ILE A 34 13.89 0.91 -7.63
C ILE A 34 13.01 2.06 -8.12
N ARG A 35 12.08 2.57 -7.30
CA ARG A 35 11.22 3.71 -7.64
C ARG A 35 12.02 4.98 -7.89
N MET A 36 13.05 5.26 -7.08
CA MET A 36 13.92 6.41 -7.26
C MET A 36 14.75 6.32 -8.55
N ILE A 37 15.31 5.14 -8.86
CA ILE A 37 16.05 4.87 -10.09
C ILE A 37 15.13 5.01 -11.31
N TRP A 38 13.92 4.44 -11.24
CA TRP A 38 12.92 4.60 -12.29
C TRP A 38 12.63 6.07 -12.57
N ARG A 39 12.32 6.84 -11.53
CA ARG A 39 12.03 8.27 -11.67
C ARG A 39 13.19 9.05 -12.28
N ARG A 40 14.43 8.68 -11.95
CA ARG A 40 15.65 9.31 -12.48
C ARG A 40 15.87 9.03 -13.95
N TYR A 41 15.68 7.79 -14.39
CA TYR A 41 16.05 7.32 -15.73
C TYR A 41 14.86 6.96 -16.62
N GLY A 42 13.76 6.50 -16.06
CA GLY A 42 12.53 6.13 -16.78
C GLY A 42 11.52 7.26 -16.92
N GLY A 43 11.66 8.32 -16.13
CA GLY A 43 10.77 9.48 -16.15
C GLY A 43 9.62 9.38 -15.15
N TRP A 44 8.60 10.19 -15.37
CA TRP A 44 7.47 10.33 -14.44
C TRP A 44 6.37 9.27 -14.65
N TRP A 45 6.25 8.72 -15.86
CA TRP A 45 5.22 7.75 -16.19
C TRP A 45 5.68 6.32 -15.89
N GLU A 46 4.86 5.59 -15.13
CA GLU A 46 5.16 4.24 -14.68
C GLU A 46 4.91 3.16 -15.74
N GLY A 47 4.40 3.53 -16.93
CA GLY A 47 4.15 2.64 -18.06
C GLY A 47 2.75 1.99 -18.04
N GLU A 48 1.87 2.40 -17.13
CA GLU A 48 0.50 1.90 -17.00
C GLU A 48 -0.49 2.92 -17.59
N TYR A 49 -1.27 2.49 -18.59
CA TYR A 49 -2.13 3.40 -19.38
C TYR A 49 -3.26 3.99 -18.57
N ASP A 50 -3.86 3.22 -17.66
CA ASP A 50 -4.94 3.67 -16.76
C ASP A 50 -4.46 4.72 -15.75
N ARG A 51 -3.15 4.76 -15.47
CA ARG A 51 -2.52 5.75 -14.58
C ARG A 51 -2.03 7.00 -15.30
N LEU A 52 -2.18 7.08 -16.64
CA LEU A 52 -1.84 8.29 -17.40
C LEU A 52 -2.81 9.46 -17.11
N PHE A 53 -4.09 9.15 -17.04
CA PHE A 53 -5.18 10.05 -16.63
C PHE A 53 -6.03 9.34 -15.57
N PRO A 54 -5.55 9.26 -14.31
CA PRO A 54 -6.24 8.47 -13.30
C PRO A 54 -7.60 9.06 -12.95
N ALA A 55 -8.59 8.19 -12.72
CA ALA A 55 -9.83 8.58 -12.11
C ALA A 55 -9.60 9.09 -10.67
N LYS A 56 -10.55 9.86 -10.14
CA LYS A 56 -10.53 10.21 -8.71
C LYS A 56 -10.63 8.91 -7.88
N ARG A 57 -9.77 8.76 -6.88
CA ARG A 57 -9.71 7.50 -6.11
C ARG A 57 -11.02 7.15 -5.40
N SER A 58 -11.77 8.14 -4.92
CA SER A 58 -13.10 7.93 -4.35
C SER A 58 -14.10 7.36 -5.36
N ASP A 59 -14.05 7.84 -6.62
CA ASP A 59 -14.97 7.39 -7.67
C ASP A 59 -14.62 5.95 -8.10
N GLU A 60 -13.33 5.66 -8.29
CA GLU A 60 -12.83 4.32 -8.56
C GLU A 60 -13.23 3.34 -7.43
N ALA A 61 -13.03 3.74 -6.17
CA ALA A 61 -13.37 2.94 -5.01
C ALA A 61 -14.88 2.65 -4.92
N SER A 62 -15.71 3.68 -5.10
CA SER A 62 -17.18 3.53 -5.09
C SER A 62 -17.65 2.57 -6.18
N LEU A 63 -17.07 2.67 -7.39
CA LEU A 63 -17.39 1.74 -8.49
C LEU A 63 -17.05 0.29 -8.12
N TRP A 64 -15.89 0.05 -7.50
CA TRP A 64 -15.52 -1.30 -7.05
C TRP A 64 -16.45 -1.84 -5.98
N ILE A 65 -16.85 -1.00 -5.00
CA ILE A 65 -17.81 -1.41 -3.97
C ILE A 65 -19.17 -1.75 -4.57
N ASP A 66 -19.64 -0.95 -5.53
CA ASP A 66 -20.91 -1.22 -6.24
C ASP A 66 -20.86 -2.56 -7.00
N LEU A 67 -19.75 -2.84 -7.69
CA LEU A 67 -19.57 -4.11 -8.42
C LEU A 67 -19.53 -5.34 -7.47
N VAL A 68 -18.91 -5.20 -6.30
CA VAL A 68 -18.88 -6.26 -5.26
C VAL A 68 -20.23 -6.37 -4.55
N GLY A 69 -20.99 -5.28 -4.51
CA GLY A 69 -22.33 -5.18 -3.90
C GLY A 69 -22.32 -5.10 -2.37
N SER A 70 -21.14 -4.99 -1.71
CA SER A 70 -21.07 -4.86 -0.26
C SER A 70 -19.69 -4.39 0.22
N LEU A 71 -19.68 -3.29 0.98
CA LEU A 71 -18.48 -2.81 1.67
C LEU A 71 -17.98 -3.82 2.71
N ASP A 72 -18.90 -4.43 3.49
CA ASP A 72 -18.54 -5.42 4.52
C ASP A 72 -17.83 -6.65 3.91
N LYS A 73 -18.16 -7.06 2.67
CA LYS A 73 -17.44 -8.15 1.99
C LYS A 73 -16.00 -7.75 1.68
N VAL A 74 -15.78 -6.53 1.25
CA VAL A 74 -14.42 -6.01 0.95
C VAL A 74 -13.59 -5.94 2.22
N ILE A 75 -14.15 -5.42 3.31
CA ILE A 75 -13.50 -5.37 4.62
C ILE A 75 -13.13 -6.78 5.11
N SER A 76 -14.09 -7.72 5.07
CA SER A 76 -13.85 -9.10 5.50
C SER A 76 -12.75 -9.79 4.69
N LYS A 77 -12.75 -9.60 3.38
CA LYS A 77 -11.70 -10.18 2.51
C LYS A 77 -10.33 -9.53 2.75
N ALA A 78 -10.28 -8.23 3.03
CA ALA A 78 -9.03 -7.56 3.40
C ALA A 78 -8.45 -8.12 4.71
N ILE A 79 -9.31 -8.38 5.71
CA ILE A 79 -8.90 -8.99 6.98
C ILE A 79 -8.40 -10.44 6.76
N GLU A 80 -9.12 -11.23 5.95
CA GLU A 80 -8.72 -12.59 5.60
C GLU A 80 -7.31 -12.61 4.98
N LEU A 81 -7.07 -11.79 3.93
CA LEU A 81 -5.76 -11.67 3.29
C LEU A 81 -4.65 -11.24 4.26
N SER A 82 -4.95 -10.31 5.18
CA SER A 82 -3.99 -9.92 6.21
C SER A 82 -3.64 -11.06 7.16
N ASN A 83 -4.61 -11.93 7.48
CA ASN A 83 -4.38 -13.11 8.31
C ASN A 83 -3.60 -14.21 7.57
N GLU A 84 -3.69 -14.24 6.24
CA GLU A 84 -2.92 -15.11 5.35
C GLU A 84 -1.53 -14.53 5.01
N GLU A 85 -1.13 -13.42 5.64
CA GLU A 85 0.13 -12.70 5.41
C GLU A 85 0.24 -12.06 4.01
N ASP A 86 -0.85 -12.02 3.22
CA ASP A 86 -0.91 -11.26 1.96
C ASP A 86 -1.24 -9.78 2.23
N HIS A 87 -0.34 -9.12 2.93
CA HIS A 87 -0.53 -7.75 3.37
C HIS A 87 -0.63 -6.73 2.23
N ARG A 88 -0.02 -7.03 1.07
CA ARG A 88 -0.10 -6.12 -0.09
C ARG A 88 -1.51 -6.07 -0.65
N LEU A 89 -2.13 -7.22 -0.91
CA LEU A 89 -3.52 -7.27 -1.38
C LEU A 89 -4.49 -6.78 -0.30
N ALA A 90 -4.26 -7.13 0.97
CA ALA A 90 -5.04 -6.61 2.09
C ALA A 90 -5.05 -5.07 2.13
N ALA A 91 -3.87 -4.44 1.95
CA ALA A 91 -3.74 -2.99 1.90
C ALA A 91 -4.53 -2.37 0.73
N HIS A 92 -4.45 -2.96 -0.47
CA HIS A 92 -5.23 -2.49 -1.62
C HIS A 92 -6.74 -2.53 -1.37
N LEU A 93 -7.25 -3.62 -0.79
CA LEU A 93 -8.68 -3.75 -0.51
C LEU A 93 -9.15 -2.81 0.59
N ILE A 94 -8.38 -2.67 1.68
CA ILE A 94 -8.81 -1.78 2.76
C ILE A 94 -8.72 -0.30 2.37
N GLU A 95 -7.76 0.09 1.53
CA GLU A 95 -7.73 1.45 0.95
C GLU A 95 -8.92 1.69 0.01
N THR A 96 -9.34 0.68 -0.77
CA THR A 96 -10.58 0.78 -1.57
C THR A 96 -11.79 1.04 -0.67
N ALA A 97 -11.92 0.31 0.43
CA ALA A 97 -12.98 0.56 1.41
C ALA A 97 -12.89 1.96 2.03
N PHE A 98 -11.69 2.40 2.41
CA PHE A 98 -11.43 3.71 3.00
C PHE A 98 -11.80 4.86 2.05
N TYR A 99 -11.40 4.80 0.78
CA TYR A 99 -11.74 5.84 -0.19
C TYR A 99 -13.21 5.86 -0.59
N SER A 100 -13.94 4.75 -0.44
CA SER A 100 -15.39 4.71 -0.71
C SER A 100 -16.22 5.26 0.44
N ASP A 101 -15.78 5.06 1.69
CA ASP A 101 -16.48 5.52 2.90
C ASP A 101 -15.47 5.87 4.02
N PRO A 102 -14.82 7.04 3.93
CA PRO A 102 -13.76 7.44 4.84
C PRO A 102 -14.23 7.74 6.28
N GLY A 103 -15.52 7.82 6.52
CA GLY A 103 -16.10 8.01 7.86
C GLY A 103 -16.49 6.72 8.57
N ASN A 104 -16.29 5.57 7.95
CA ASN A 104 -16.79 4.30 8.47
C ASN A 104 -15.88 3.70 9.55
N SER A 105 -16.41 3.53 10.76
CA SER A 105 -15.65 3.01 11.89
C SER A 105 -15.12 1.59 11.68
N LYS A 106 -15.88 0.72 10.99
CA LYS A 106 -15.43 -0.66 10.70
C LYS A 106 -14.24 -0.65 9.73
N VAL A 107 -14.23 0.28 8.77
CA VAL A 107 -13.10 0.47 7.85
C VAL A 107 -11.87 0.88 8.64
N HIS A 108 -12.00 1.86 9.54
CA HIS A 108 -10.89 2.32 10.37
C HIS A 108 -10.36 1.23 11.30
N GLU A 109 -11.23 0.43 11.94
CA GLU A 109 -10.80 -0.70 12.77
C GLU A 109 -10.02 -1.76 11.98
N ALA A 110 -10.49 -2.09 10.78
CA ALA A 110 -9.81 -3.04 9.92
C ALA A 110 -8.49 -2.48 9.38
N ARG A 111 -8.48 -1.21 8.95
CA ARG A 111 -7.31 -0.52 8.42
C ARG A 111 -6.20 -0.40 9.46
N ASP A 112 -6.54 -0.06 10.72
CA ASP A 112 -5.59 -0.09 11.83
C ASP A 112 -4.90 -1.46 11.95
N LYS A 113 -5.67 -2.53 12.07
CA LYS A 113 -5.15 -3.89 12.26
C LYS A 113 -4.28 -4.35 11.07
N ILE A 114 -4.75 -4.12 9.84
CA ILE A 114 -4.03 -4.52 8.62
C ILE A 114 -2.68 -3.82 8.53
N TYR A 115 -2.65 -2.50 8.70
CA TYR A 115 -1.40 -1.74 8.61
C TYR A 115 -0.47 -1.97 9.82
N ALA A 116 -1.01 -2.21 11.01
CA ALA A 116 -0.21 -2.62 12.17
C ALA A 116 0.47 -3.98 11.93
N ASN A 117 -0.20 -4.94 11.30
CA ASN A 117 0.41 -6.23 10.94
C ASN A 117 1.44 -6.05 9.83
N PHE A 118 1.09 -5.36 8.75
CA PHE A 118 1.99 -5.13 7.63
C PHE A 118 3.28 -4.39 8.05
N SER A 119 3.18 -3.43 8.98
CA SER A 119 4.33 -2.69 9.48
C SER A 119 5.35 -3.57 10.21
N LYS A 120 4.88 -4.58 10.95
CA LYS A 120 5.75 -5.49 11.73
C LYS A 120 6.65 -6.34 10.86
N GLU A 121 6.25 -6.64 9.63
CA GLU A 121 7.03 -7.44 8.71
C GLU A 121 8.11 -6.64 7.97
N GLN A 122 8.07 -5.32 8.06
CA GLN A 122 9.03 -4.48 7.36
C GLN A 122 10.38 -4.44 8.07
N SER A 123 11.44 -4.81 7.36
CA SER A 123 12.81 -4.66 7.83
C SER A 123 13.24 -3.19 7.83
N SER A 124 12.83 -2.42 6.80
CA SER A 124 13.18 -1.00 6.70
C SER A 124 12.40 -0.15 7.70
N SER A 125 13.10 0.74 8.40
CA SER A 125 12.45 1.66 9.36
C SER A 125 11.56 2.66 8.66
N MET A 126 11.90 3.10 7.43
CA MET A 126 11.07 4.00 6.65
C MET A 126 9.73 3.33 6.28
N GLY A 127 9.77 2.12 5.70
CA GLY A 127 8.56 1.37 5.36
C GLY A 127 7.68 1.10 6.57
N ARG A 128 8.29 0.60 7.66
CA ARG A 128 7.60 0.35 8.93
C ARG A 128 6.91 1.60 9.47
N ASN A 129 7.61 2.73 9.52
CA ASN A 129 7.05 3.96 10.09
C ASN A 129 5.91 4.54 9.25
N ILE A 130 6.00 4.48 7.92
CA ILE A 130 4.93 4.95 7.02
C ILE A 130 3.67 4.08 7.21
N LEU A 131 3.81 2.75 7.22
CA LEU A 131 2.69 1.84 7.44
C LEU A 131 2.09 1.99 8.84
N ASN A 132 2.94 2.12 9.87
CA ASN A 132 2.47 2.35 11.23
C ASN A 132 1.73 3.69 11.37
N HIS A 133 2.12 4.72 10.62
CA HIS A 133 1.38 5.99 10.60
C HIS A 133 -0.04 5.81 10.04
N ALA A 134 -0.23 4.99 8.99
CA ALA A 134 -1.56 4.70 8.46
C ALA A 134 -2.46 3.96 9.47
N SER A 135 -1.86 3.03 10.27
CA SER A 135 -2.54 2.38 11.39
C SER A 135 -2.99 3.41 12.45
N LEU A 136 -2.06 4.26 12.93
CA LEU A 136 -2.34 5.27 13.94
C LEU A 136 -3.33 6.34 13.46
N ALA A 137 -3.29 6.73 12.20
CA ALA A 137 -4.25 7.66 11.63
C ALA A 137 -5.69 7.12 11.74
N SER A 138 -5.89 5.83 11.46
CA SER A 138 -7.19 5.19 11.62
C SER A 138 -7.61 4.97 13.06
N LYS A 139 -6.66 4.65 13.95
CA LYS A 139 -6.91 4.33 15.35
C LYS A 139 -7.16 5.57 16.22
N GLU A 140 -6.35 6.61 16.03
CA GLU A 140 -6.28 7.77 16.91
C GLU A 140 -6.83 9.05 16.27
N GLY A 141 -7.31 8.96 15.01
CA GLY A 141 -7.78 10.12 14.26
C GLY A 141 -6.67 11.13 13.94
N LEU A 142 -5.43 10.65 13.82
CA LEU A 142 -4.32 11.50 13.39
C LEU A 142 -4.53 11.91 11.93
N ARG A 143 -3.95 13.06 11.55
CA ARG A 143 -3.97 13.51 10.16
C ARG A 143 -3.38 12.42 9.27
N ASP A 144 -4.21 11.87 8.40
CA ASP A 144 -3.79 10.88 7.42
C ASP A 144 -3.13 11.57 6.21
N LEU A 145 -1.99 11.05 5.76
CA LEU A 145 -1.34 11.53 4.53
C LEU A 145 -2.14 11.17 3.28
N ALA A 146 -2.99 10.14 3.37
CA ALA A 146 -3.91 9.72 2.32
C ALA A 146 -5.24 10.49 2.34
N GLU A 147 -5.52 11.27 3.40
CA GLU A 147 -6.74 12.05 3.51
C GLU A 147 -6.79 13.11 2.41
N GLN A 148 -7.70 12.95 1.48
CA GLN A 148 -8.03 13.98 0.51
C GLN A 148 -9.05 14.92 1.17
N LYS A 149 -8.61 16.13 1.51
CA LYS A 149 -9.55 17.23 1.77
C LYS A 149 -10.00 17.74 0.42
N ASP A 150 -11.28 17.54 0.12
CA ASP A 150 -11.95 18.21 -0.99
C ASP A 150 -12.02 19.72 -0.75
#